data_f2c92b92642bfaf70b59b4a57a157325
#
_entry.id   f2c92b92642bfaf70b59b4a57a157325
#
_cell.length_a   1.000
_cell.length_b   1.000
_cell.length_c   1.000
_cell.angle_alpha   90.00
_cell.angle_beta   90.00
_cell.angle_gamma   90.00
#
_symmetry.space_group_name_H-M   'P 1'
#
loop_
_entity.id
_entity.type
_entity.pdbx_description
1 polymer ?
#
loop_
_entity_poly.entity_id
_entity_poly.type
_entity_poly.pdbx_seq_one_letter_code
_entity_poly.pdbx_strand_id
1 'polypeptide(L)'
;MIQRVLEASVDSTVDNVTSRVGQISQGLVVLVGVTHSDSAATAKKLADKIWNLRIMNDADGVMNLSVADTTKNILVVSQFTLYGDASGGRRPSWIAAARPEMAEPLVTQLVEELALLGAHVQTGRFRTEMMVSLVNDGPVTLMVEI
;
A
#
# COMPACT_ATOMS: atom_id res chain seq x y z
N MET A 1 -4.69 -1.19 3.48
CA MET A 1 -5.79 -0.94 2.52
C MET A 1 -5.26 -1.11 1.10
N ILE A 2 -5.99 -1.81 0.25
CA ILE A 2 -5.62 -2.08 -1.15
C ILE A 2 -6.69 -1.50 -2.07
N GLN A 3 -6.26 -0.81 -3.12
CA GLN A 3 -7.14 -0.25 -4.15
C GLN A 3 -6.67 -0.70 -5.54
N ARG A 4 -7.58 -1.23 -6.35
CA ARG A 4 -7.33 -1.48 -7.78
C ARG A 4 -7.41 -0.16 -8.53
N VAL A 5 -6.42 0.14 -9.36
CA VAL A 5 -6.31 1.46 -10.01
C VAL A 5 -6.05 1.34 -11.51
N LEU A 6 -6.52 2.31 -12.28
CA LEU A 6 -6.12 2.51 -13.67
C LEU A 6 -4.77 3.22 -13.76
N GLU A 7 -4.51 4.12 -12.83
CA GLU A 7 -3.25 4.82 -12.66
C GLU A 7 -3.14 5.36 -11.23
N ALA A 8 -1.92 5.52 -10.75
CA ALA A 8 -1.65 6.19 -9.50
C ALA A 8 -0.26 6.82 -9.47
N SER A 9 -0.11 7.84 -8.65
CA SER A 9 1.17 8.50 -8.44
C SER A 9 1.26 9.09 -7.04
N VAL A 10 2.49 9.30 -6.58
CA VAL A 10 2.78 9.94 -5.31
C VAL A 10 3.87 11.00 -5.48
N ASP A 11 3.56 12.19 -5.02
CA ASP A 11 4.48 13.31 -4.91
C ASP A 11 4.85 13.50 -3.44
N SER A 12 6.13 13.69 -3.16
CA SER A 12 6.66 13.91 -1.81
C SER A 12 7.26 15.30 -1.69
N THR A 13 7.00 15.96 -0.57
CA THR A 13 7.56 17.28 -0.25
C THR A 13 8.65 17.13 0.82
N VAL A 14 9.86 17.58 0.49
CA VAL A 14 11.01 17.67 1.40
C VAL A 14 11.64 19.05 1.23
N ASP A 15 11.92 19.74 2.32
CA ASP A 15 12.50 21.10 2.33
C ASP A 15 11.77 22.07 1.39
N ASN A 16 10.44 22.03 1.38
CA ASN A 16 9.54 22.81 0.53
C ASN A 16 9.69 22.53 -0.98
N VAL A 17 10.36 21.45 -1.36
CA VAL A 17 10.45 20.99 -2.75
C VAL A 17 9.57 19.76 -2.94
N THR A 18 8.60 19.85 -3.83
CA THR A 18 7.71 18.73 -4.19
C THR A 18 8.23 18.05 -5.45
N SER A 19 8.36 16.73 -5.41
CA SER A 19 8.78 15.92 -6.55
C SER A 19 8.04 14.60 -6.62
N ARG A 20 7.80 14.09 -7.84
CA ARG A 20 7.26 12.77 -8.08
C ARG A 20 8.26 11.71 -7.62
N VAL A 21 7.83 10.81 -6.72
CA VAL A 21 8.69 9.74 -6.18
C VAL A 21 8.22 8.34 -6.57
N GLY A 22 6.97 8.19 -6.99
CA GLY A 22 6.45 6.92 -7.50
C GLY A 22 5.26 7.13 -8.45
N GLN A 23 5.15 6.25 -9.44
CA GLN A 23 4.04 6.25 -10.38
C GLN A 23 3.84 4.85 -10.98
N ILE A 24 2.58 4.45 -11.12
CA ILE A 24 2.19 3.23 -11.83
C ILE A 24 1.04 3.53 -12.80
N SER A 25 0.95 2.74 -13.87
CA SER A 25 -0.26 2.55 -14.67
C SER A 25 -1.20 1.58 -13.94
N GLN A 26 -2.07 0.90 -14.67
CA GLN A 26 -2.99 -0.09 -14.09
C GLN A 26 -2.27 -1.06 -13.14
N GLY A 27 -2.85 -1.26 -11.94
CA GLY A 27 -2.27 -2.11 -10.91
C GLY A 27 -2.96 -1.96 -9.56
N LEU A 28 -2.17 -2.03 -8.49
CA LEU A 28 -2.66 -1.88 -7.12
C LEU A 28 -1.94 -0.74 -6.40
N VAL A 29 -2.71 0.10 -5.70
CA VAL A 29 -2.18 0.96 -4.64
C VAL A 29 -2.37 0.26 -3.31
N VAL A 30 -1.29 0.18 -2.52
CA VAL A 30 -1.27 -0.46 -1.21
C VAL A 30 -0.87 0.59 -0.16
N LEU A 31 -1.85 1.07 0.60
CA LEU A 31 -1.61 1.91 1.77
C LEU A 31 -1.37 1.01 2.97
N VAL A 32 -0.19 1.13 3.59
CA VAL A 32 0.30 0.19 4.62
C VAL A 32 0.38 0.88 5.97
N GLY A 33 -0.39 0.39 6.94
CA GLY A 33 -0.21 0.67 8.35
C GLY A 33 0.56 -0.47 9.01
N VAL A 34 1.35 -0.14 10.02
CA VAL A 34 2.09 -1.09 10.85
C VAL A 34 1.69 -0.89 12.30
N THR A 35 1.44 -2.00 13.02
CA THR A 35 1.15 -1.99 14.45
C THR A 35 2.26 -2.65 15.27
N HIS A 36 2.16 -2.56 16.60
CA HIS A 36 3.20 -3.01 17.53
C HIS A 36 3.49 -4.52 17.52
N SER A 37 2.51 -5.34 17.10
CA SER A 37 2.67 -6.80 16.99
C SER A 37 3.23 -7.29 15.67
N ASP A 38 3.41 -6.40 14.69
CA ASP A 38 3.89 -6.77 13.36
C ASP A 38 5.38 -7.17 13.40
N SER A 39 5.73 -8.04 12.47
CA SER A 39 7.07 -8.61 12.33
C SER A 39 7.44 -8.82 10.85
N ALA A 40 8.68 -9.20 10.60
CA ALA A 40 9.14 -9.62 9.28
C ALA A 40 8.27 -10.75 8.67
N ALA A 41 7.83 -11.69 9.50
CA ALA A 41 6.94 -12.77 9.07
C ALA A 41 5.56 -12.25 8.65
N THR A 42 5.03 -11.23 9.34
CA THR A 42 3.78 -10.55 8.98
C THR A 42 3.91 -9.83 7.64
N ALA A 43 5.02 -9.10 7.42
CA ALA A 43 5.29 -8.42 6.15
C ALA A 43 5.34 -9.40 4.96
N LYS A 44 6.02 -10.54 5.14
CA LYS A 44 6.09 -11.61 4.12
C LYS A 44 4.71 -12.20 3.81
N LYS A 45 3.92 -12.52 4.83
CA LYS A 45 2.54 -13.02 4.65
C LYS A 45 1.66 -12.00 3.93
N LEU A 46 1.82 -10.71 4.25
CA LEU A 46 1.08 -9.63 3.60
C LEU A 46 1.48 -9.51 2.12
N ALA A 47 2.77 -9.61 1.80
CA ALA A 47 3.25 -9.61 0.41
C ALA A 47 2.63 -10.74 -0.41
N ASP A 48 2.67 -11.97 0.11
CA ASP A 48 2.06 -13.12 -0.55
C ASP A 48 0.55 -12.95 -0.74
N LYS A 49 -0.14 -12.43 0.27
CA LYS A 49 -1.58 -12.14 0.19
C LYS A 49 -1.89 -11.10 -0.89
N ILE A 50 -1.16 -9.98 -0.94
CA ILE A 50 -1.35 -8.92 -1.94
C ILE A 50 -1.11 -9.49 -3.35
N TRP A 51 -0.01 -10.22 -3.53
CA TRP A 51 0.41 -10.77 -4.81
C TRP A 51 -0.61 -11.70 -5.44
N ASN A 52 -1.24 -12.56 -4.62
CA ASN A 52 -2.16 -13.59 -5.05
C ASN A 52 -3.64 -13.22 -4.93
N LEU A 53 -3.97 -12.00 -4.47
CA LEU A 53 -5.36 -11.58 -4.28
C LEU A 53 -6.07 -11.41 -5.63
N ARG A 54 -7.15 -12.17 -5.84
CA ARG A 54 -7.87 -12.25 -7.12
C ARG A 54 -8.89 -11.13 -7.25
N ILE A 55 -8.42 -9.92 -7.53
CA ILE A 55 -9.22 -8.69 -7.66
C ILE A 55 -9.01 -7.98 -9.00
N MET A 56 -8.25 -8.57 -9.90
CA MET A 56 -8.12 -8.10 -11.28
C MET A 56 -9.12 -8.86 -12.17
N ASN A 57 -9.69 -8.17 -13.17
CA ASN A 57 -10.65 -8.76 -14.06
C ASN A 57 -10.00 -9.70 -15.07
N ASP A 58 -10.67 -10.81 -15.36
CA ASP A 58 -10.38 -11.66 -16.52
C ASP A 58 -11.02 -11.11 -17.80
N ALA A 59 -10.97 -11.88 -18.88
CA ALA A 59 -11.52 -11.51 -20.19
C ALA A 59 -13.06 -11.33 -20.20
N ASP A 60 -13.74 -11.96 -19.26
CA ASP A 60 -15.19 -11.87 -19.08
C ASP A 60 -15.62 -10.74 -18.11
N GLY A 61 -14.64 -9.96 -17.61
CA GLY A 61 -14.87 -8.88 -16.66
C GLY A 61 -15.08 -9.35 -15.22
N VAL A 62 -14.81 -10.61 -14.92
CA VAL A 62 -14.96 -11.18 -13.57
C VAL A 62 -13.66 -11.04 -12.78
N MET A 63 -13.75 -10.62 -11.52
CA MET A 63 -12.60 -10.56 -10.61
C MET A 63 -12.08 -11.97 -10.29
N ASN A 64 -11.17 -12.45 -11.11
CA ASN A 64 -10.68 -13.83 -11.11
C ASN A 64 -9.17 -13.95 -11.22
N LEU A 65 -8.48 -12.89 -11.60
CA LEU A 65 -7.04 -12.82 -11.75
C LEU A 65 -6.40 -12.04 -10.60
N SER A 66 -5.14 -12.34 -10.32
CA SER A 66 -4.32 -11.57 -9.39
C SER A 66 -3.51 -10.50 -10.12
N VAL A 67 -2.85 -9.61 -9.36
CA VAL A 67 -1.88 -8.69 -9.93
C VAL A 67 -0.68 -9.44 -10.53
N ALA A 68 -0.36 -10.64 -10.00
CA ALA A 68 0.67 -11.54 -10.53
C ALA A 68 0.35 -12.02 -11.96
N ASP A 69 -0.92 -12.29 -12.23
CA ASP A 69 -1.40 -12.78 -13.53
C ASP A 69 -1.54 -11.67 -14.57
N THR A 70 -1.49 -10.40 -14.14
CA THR A 70 -1.81 -9.25 -14.98
C THR A 70 -0.64 -8.26 -15.08
N THR A 71 -0.79 -7.07 -14.51
CA THR A 71 0.12 -5.93 -14.71
C THR A 71 1.39 -5.98 -13.89
N LYS A 72 1.37 -6.69 -12.74
CA LYS A 72 2.46 -6.77 -11.75
C LYS A 72 2.83 -5.43 -11.11
N ASN A 73 2.11 -4.35 -11.39
CA ASN A 73 2.40 -3.00 -10.89
C ASN A 73 1.79 -2.79 -9.51
N ILE A 74 2.61 -2.38 -8.55
CA ILE A 74 2.18 -2.09 -7.18
C ILE A 74 2.83 -0.79 -6.71
N LEU A 75 2.02 0.17 -6.22
CA LEU A 75 2.49 1.37 -5.54
C LEU A 75 2.25 1.21 -4.04
N VAL A 76 3.33 1.14 -3.27
CA VAL A 76 3.28 1.00 -1.80
C VAL A 76 3.52 2.36 -1.14
N VAL A 77 2.60 2.77 -0.28
CA VAL A 77 2.69 4.02 0.48
C VAL A 77 2.45 3.74 1.96
N SER A 78 3.36 4.16 2.83
CA SER A 78 3.16 4.05 4.28
C SER A 78 2.03 4.96 4.74
N GLN A 79 1.12 4.43 5.59
CA GLN A 79 -0.09 5.11 6.03
C GLN A 79 -0.42 4.74 7.49
N PHE A 80 0.25 5.37 8.47
CA PHE A 80 0.03 5.07 9.88
C PHE A 80 -1.39 5.38 10.36
N THR A 81 -2.06 6.32 9.69
CA THR A 81 -3.44 6.74 10.02
C THR A 81 -4.48 5.64 9.78
N LEU A 82 -4.13 4.53 9.15
CA LEU A 82 -5.00 3.34 9.10
C LEU A 82 -5.26 2.74 10.49
N TYR A 83 -4.36 2.99 11.45
CA TYR A 83 -4.53 2.63 12.87
C TYR A 83 -5.10 3.78 13.71
N GLY A 84 -5.73 4.77 13.07
CA GLY A 84 -6.41 5.86 13.75
C GLY A 84 -7.71 5.41 14.40
N ASP A 85 -7.82 5.60 15.71
CA ASP A 85 -9.06 5.37 16.47
C ASP A 85 -9.78 6.70 16.70
N ALA A 86 -10.97 6.83 16.14
CA ALA A 86 -11.86 7.98 16.30
C ALA A 86 -13.10 7.66 17.15
N SER A 87 -13.17 6.49 17.82
CA SER A 87 -14.33 6.06 18.62
C SER A 87 -14.54 6.92 19.87
N GLY A 88 -13.48 7.49 20.44
CA GLY A 88 -13.49 8.25 21.68
C GLY A 88 -13.75 9.75 21.56
N GLY A 89 -14.02 10.30 20.36
CA GLY A 89 -14.26 11.73 20.17
C GLY A 89 -13.84 12.26 18.81
N ARG A 90 -13.68 13.62 18.71
CA ARG A 90 -13.37 14.29 17.44
C ARG A 90 -11.89 14.25 17.05
N ARG A 91 -11.00 13.95 17.99
CA ARG A 91 -9.55 13.88 17.74
C ARG A 91 -9.13 12.42 17.70
N PRO A 92 -8.70 11.89 16.55
CA PRO A 92 -8.24 10.51 16.44
C PRO A 92 -7.02 10.22 17.33
N SER A 93 -6.95 9.00 17.87
CA SER A 93 -5.80 8.47 18.57
C SER A 93 -4.96 7.59 17.64
N TRP A 94 -3.65 7.70 17.71
CA TRP A 94 -2.69 6.95 16.88
C TRP A 94 -1.89 5.93 17.71
N ILE A 95 -2.33 5.62 18.93
CA ILE A 95 -1.59 4.77 19.87
C ILE A 95 -1.34 3.37 19.31
N ALA A 96 -2.26 2.84 18.50
CA ALA A 96 -2.12 1.52 17.89
C ALA A 96 -1.10 1.46 16.73
N ALA A 97 -0.71 2.61 16.17
CA ALA A 97 0.30 2.66 15.13
C ALA A 97 1.71 2.43 15.72
N ALA A 98 2.50 1.58 15.09
CA ALA A 98 3.91 1.39 15.44
C ALA A 98 4.71 2.68 15.23
N ARG A 99 5.75 2.86 16.06
CA ARG A 99 6.67 4.00 15.92
C ARG A 99 7.47 3.89 14.60
N PRO A 100 7.96 5.02 14.06
CA PRO A 100 8.70 5.04 12.80
C PRO A 100 9.88 4.07 12.75
N GLU A 101 10.63 3.93 13.85
CA GLU A 101 11.81 3.07 13.94
C GLU A 101 11.49 1.57 13.75
N MET A 102 10.25 1.19 14.03
CA MET A 102 9.74 -0.17 13.79
C MET A 102 9.02 -0.25 12.44
N ALA A 103 8.25 0.77 12.08
CA ALA A 103 7.40 0.74 10.90
C ALA A 103 8.19 0.80 9.59
N GLU A 104 9.22 1.65 9.51
CA GLU A 104 10.00 1.84 8.28
C GLU A 104 10.70 0.57 7.80
N PRO A 105 11.41 -0.21 8.65
CA PRO A 105 11.99 -1.48 8.24
C PRO A 105 10.96 -2.50 7.73
N LEU A 106 9.77 -2.56 8.36
CA LEU A 106 8.72 -3.50 7.96
C LEU A 106 8.06 -3.11 6.64
N VAL A 107 7.88 -1.82 6.37
CA VAL A 107 7.40 -1.33 5.07
C VAL A 107 8.45 -1.64 3.98
N THR A 108 9.74 -1.41 4.27
CA THR A 108 10.83 -1.76 3.36
C THR A 108 10.84 -3.25 3.06
N GLN A 109 10.71 -4.09 4.08
CA GLN A 109 10.64 -5.53 3.90
C GLN A 109 9.45 -5.97 3.05
N LEU A 110 8.27 -5.38 3.24
CA LEU A 110 7.12 -5.66 2.39
C LEU A 110 7.42 -5.36 0.92
N VAL A 111 8.07 -4.24 0.63
CA VAL A 111 8.49 -3.86 -0.73
C VAL A 111 9.46 -4.88 -1.32
N GLU A 112 10.46 -5.30 -0.54
CA GLU A 112 11.44 -6.32 -0.95
C GLU A 112 10.78 -7.67 -1.24
N GLU A 113 9.87 -8.14 -0.35
CA GLU A 113 9.15 -9.39 -0.54
C GLU A 113 8.25 -9.35 -1.80
N LEU A 114 7.57 -8.24 -2.07
CA LEU A 114 6.79 -8.06 -3.30
C LEU A 114 7.69 -8.10 -4.55
N ALA A 115 8.85 -7.43 -4.50
CA ALA A 115 9.81 -7.45 -5.60
C ALA A 115 10.38 -8.86 -5.84
N LEU A 116 10.66 -9.62 -4.78
CA LEU A 116 11.10 -11.03 -4.87
C LEU A 116 10.03 -11.94 -5.52
N LEU A 117 8.74 -11.65 -5.31
CA LEU A 117 7.64 -12.35 -5.97
C LEU A 117 7.49 -11.98 -7.46
N GLY A 118 8.16 -10.93 -7.92
CA GLY A 118 8.15 -10.48 -9.32
C GLY A 118 7.33 -9.21 -9.58
N ALA A 119 6.91 -8.49 -8.54
CA ALA A 119 6.19 -7.24 -8.69
C ALA A 119 7.10 -6.09 -9.18
N HIS A 120 6.53 -5.20 -10.01
CA HIS A 120 7.11 -3.91 -10.35
C HIS A 120 6.67 -2.91 -9.27
N VAL A 121 7.48 -2.77 -8.21
CA VAL A 121 7.11 -1.96 -7.06
C VAL A 121 7.62 -0.54 -7.21
N GLN A 122 6.70 0.42 -7.01
CA GLN A 122 7.00 1.84 -6.79
C GLN A 122 6.62 2.19 -5.35
N THR A 123 7.25 3.20 -4.77
CA THR A 123 7.02 3.56 -3.38
C THR A 123 6.84 5.07 -3.19
N GLY A 124 6.11 5.43 -2.13
CA GLY A 124 6.23 6.75 -1.55
C GLY A 124 7.55 6.94 -0.81
N ARG A 125 7.72 8.10 -0.17
CA ARG A 125 8.86 8.38 0.71
C ARG A 125 8.39 8.35 2.16
N PHE A 126 8.98 7.47 2.95
CA PHE A 126 8.62 7.30 4.36
C PHE A 126 8.79 8.60 5.15
N ARG A 127 7.82 8.89 6.03
CA ARG A 127 7.84 10.05 6.96
C ARG A 127 7.94 11.42 6.29
N THR A 128 7.46 11.56 5.07
CA THR A 128 7.32 12.86 4.40
C THR A 128 5.85 13.23 4.19
N GLU A 129 5.58 14.48 3.91
CA GLU A 129 4.28 14.89 3.38
C GLU A 129 4.15 14.38 1.95
N MET A 130 3.03 13.71 1.66
CA MET A 130 2.79 13.08 0.35
C MET A 130 1.41 13.44 -0.18
N MET A 131 1.34 13.72 -1.47
CA MET A 131 0.09 13.80 -2.24
C MET A 131 -0.03 12.53 -3.08
N VAL A 132 -1.03 11.71 -2.78
CA VAL A 132 -1.32 10.47 -3.51
C VAL A 132 -2.50 10.71 -4.43
N SER A 133 -2.26 10.61 -5.74
CA SER A 133 -3.27 10.73 -6.78
C SER A 133 -3.55 9.35 -7.37
N LEU A 134 -4.82 8.99 -7.54
CA LEU A 134 -5.19 7.71 -8.14
C LEU A 134 -6.56 7.75 -8.80
N VAL A 135 -6.76 6.87 -9.79
CA VAL A 135 -8.07 6.56 -10.36
C VAL A 135 -8.45 5.16 -9.90
N ASN A 136 -9.35 5.08 -8.91
CA ASN A 136 -9.82 3.79 -8.37
C ASN A 136 -10.74 3.09 -9.37
N ASP A 137 -10.34 1.91 -9.81
CA ASP A 137 -11.03 1.12 -10.83
C ASP A 137 -12.07 0.19 -10.19
N GLY A 138 -13.31 0.29 -10.66
CA GLY A 138 -14.40 -0.58 -10.24
C GLY A 138 -15.55 0.03 -9.41
N PRO A 139 -15.40 0.84 -8.34
CA PRO A 139 -14.26 0.95 -7.46
C PRO A 139 -14.03 -0.34 -6.64
N VAL A 140 -12.78 -0.77 -6.56
CA VAL A 140 -12.38 -1.91 -5.73
C VAL A 140 -11.42 -1.44 -4.65
N THR A 141 -11.87 -1.52 -3.41
CA THR A 141 -11.11 -1.09 -2.20
C THR A 141 -11.33 -2.12 -1.10
N LEU A 142 -10.24 -2.65 -0.55
CA LEU A 142 -10.27 -3.69 0.48
C LEU A 142 -9.38 -3.34 1.66
N MET A 143 -9.85 -3.69 2.86
CA MET A 143 -9.01 -3.79 4.05
C MET A 143 -8.51 -5.22 4.18
N VAL A 144 -7.21 -5.39 4.38
CA VAL A 144 -6.56 -6.68 4.62
C VAL A 144 -5.72 -6.55 5.88
N GLU A 145 -5.95 -7.42 6.82
CA GLU A 145 -5.17 -7.59 8.05
C GLU A 145 -4.59 -9.00 8.09
N ILE A 146 -3.41 -9.16 8.68
CA ILE A 146 -2.69 -10.44 8.74
C ILE A 146 -2.42 -10.79 10.21
#